data_d13a3b2208b07a7b1d3771c6bc959d00
#
_entry.id   d13a3b2208b07a7b1d3771c6bc959d00
#
_cell.length_a   1.000
_cell.length_b   1.000
_cell.length_c   1.000
_cell.angle_alpha   90.00
_cell.angle_beta   90.00
_cell.angle_gamma   90.00
#
_symmetry.space_group_name_H-M   'P 1'
#
loop_
_entity.id
_entity.type
_entity.pdbx_description
1 polymer ?
#
loop_
_entity_poly.entity_id
_entity_poly.type
_entity_poly.pdbx_seq_one_letter_code
_entity_poly.pdbx_strand_id
1 'polypeptide(L)' 'MKLNTFTLHELHLLADSLYLEFAIFEKQGWADSARAGQMAKLQDKIHAYIDQREGNA' A
#
# COMPACT_ATOMS: atom_id res chain seq x y z
N MET A 1 -9.91 -8.46 1.96
CA MET A 1 -8.52 -8.96 1.86
C MET A 1 -7.98 -9.25 3.26
N LYS A 2 -7.42 -10.42 3.44
CA LYS A 2 -6.86 -10.81 4.75
C LYS A 2 -5.35 -10.67 4.69
N LEU A 3 -4.83 -9.56 5.18
CA LEU A 3 -3.40 -9.27 5.11
C LEU A 3 -2.56 -10.26 5.94
N ASN A 4 -3.15 -10.88 6.93
CA ASN A 4 -2.42 -11.84 7.76
C ASN A 4 -2.09 -13.15 7.06
N THR A 5 -2.63 -13.37 5.85
CA THR A 5 -2.29 -14.55 5.05
C THR A 5 -1.09 -14.32 4.14
N PHE A 6 -0.60 -13.09 4.06
CA PHE A 6 0.55 -12.76 3.23
C PHE A 6 1.84 -12.87 4.03
N THR A 7 2.90 -13.27 3.35
CA THR A 7 4.24 -13.20 3.93
C THR A 7 4.68 -11.73 3.99
N LEU A 8 5.70 -11.45 4.79
CA LEU A 8 6.26 -10.11 4.87
C LEU A 8 6.77 -9.64 3.50
N HIS A 9 7.41 -10.55 2.76
CA HIS A 9 7.88 -10.24 1.41
C HIS A 9 6.73 -9.85 0.49
N GLU A 10 5.62 -10.60 0.55
CA GLU A 10 4.46 -10.30 -0.26
C GLU A 10 3.83 -8.96 0.11
N LEU A 11 3.83 -8.61 1.39
CA LEU A 11 3.33 -7.32 1.83
C LEU A 11 4.17 -6.17 1.27
N HIS A 12 5.48 -6.32 1.25
CA HIS A 12 6.38 -5.32 0.64
C HIS A 12 6.11 -5.18 -0.86
N LEU A 13 5.89 -6.30 -1.55
CA LEU A 13 5.57 -6.26 -2.98
C LEU A 13 4.27 -5.50 -3.23
N LEU A 14 3.25 -5.74 -2.40
CA LEU A 14 1.99 -5.01 -2.51
C LEU A 14 2.19 -3.52 -2.30
N ALA A 15 2.93 -3.15 -1.26
CA ALA A 15 3.19 -1.75 -0.96
C ALA A 15 3.92 -1.06 -2.11
N ASP A 16 4.92 -1.72 -2.67
CA ASP A 16 5.68 -1.18 -3.81
C ASP A 16 4.79 -1.02 -5.04
N SER A 17 3.93 -1.99 -5.31
CA SER A 17 3.02 -1.92 -6.45
C SER A 17 2.05 -0.75 -6.33
N LEU A 18 1.50 -0.55 -5.13
CA LEU A 18 0.60 0.58 -4.88
C LEU A 18 1.33 1.91 -5.02
N TYR A 19 2.56 1.97 -4.53
CA TYR A 19 3.37 3.18 -4.65
C TYR A 19 3.59 3.55 -6.12
N LEU A 20 3.94 2.56 -6.95
CA LEU A 20 4.16 2.80 -8.37
C LEU A 20 2.89 3.24 -9.06
N GLU A 21 1.77 2.61 -8.75
CA GLU A 21 0.49 2.98 -9.33
C GLU A 21 0.08 4.39 -8.93
N PHE A 22 0.30 4.75 -7.66
CA PHE A 22 0.01 6.10 -7.19
C PHE A 22 0.89 7.13 -7.91
N ALA A 23 2.16 6.82 -8.14
CA ALA A 23 3.06 7.71 -8.87
C ALA A 23 2.58 7.96 -10.29
N ILE A 24 2.03 6.91 -10.96
CA ILE A 24 1.44 7.06 -12.28
C ILE A 24 0.23 8.00 -12.21
N PHE A 25 -0.62 7.84 -11.20
CA PHE A 25 -1.79 8.70 -11.02
C PHE A 25 -1.38 10.16 -10.83
N GLU A 26 -0.34 10.41 -10.03
CA GLU A 26 0.16 11.76 -9.84
C GLU A 26 0.65 12.36 -11.17
N LYS A 27 1.38 11.56 -11.93
CA LYS A 27 1.93 12.01 -13.21
C LYS A 27 0.83 12.37 -14.21
N GLN A 28 -0.30 11.65 -14.14
CA GLN A 28 -1.44 11.91 -15.02
C GLN A 28 -2.35 13.01 -14.50
N GLY A 29 -2.08 13.54 -13.32
CA GLY A 29 -2.93 14.56 -12.73
C GLY A 29 -4.16 13.98 -12.01
N TRP A 30 -4.14 12.71 -11.65
CA TRP A 30 -5.27 12.02 -11.02
C TRP A 30 -5.10 11.82 -9.52
N ALA A 31 -4.17 12.54 -8.90
CA ALA A 31 -3.86 12.35 -7.48
C ALA A 31 -5.05 12.65 -6.57
N ASP A 32 -5.99 13.49 -7.03
CA ASP A 32 -7.18 13.84 -6.25
C ASP A 32 -8.38 12.94 -6.55
N SER A 33 -8.22 11.93 -7.38
CA SER A 33 -9.32 11.03 -7.70
C SER A 33 -9.71 10.18 -6.49
N ALA A 34 -10.96 9.70 -6.50
CA ALA A 34 -11.44 8.82 -5.43
C ALA A 34 -10.60 7.54 -5.34
N ARG A 35 -10.18 7.02 -6.50
CA ARG A 35 -9.34 5.81 -6.53
C ARG A 35 -7.97 6.07 -5.90
N ALA A 36 -7.38 7.23 -6.18
CA ALA A 36 -6.11 7.59 -5.57
C ALA A 36 -6.23 7.69 -4.05
N GLY A 37 -7.32 8.25 -3.54
CA GLY A 37 -7.59 8.30 -2.12
C GLY A 37 -7.71 6.91 -1.50
N GLN A 38 -8.39 5.99 -2.19
CA GLN A 38 -8.51 4.61 -1.73
C GLN A 38 -7.16 3.90 -1.71
N MET A 39 -6.33 4.15 -2.72
CA MET A 39 -4.98 3.59 -2.77
C MET A 39 -4.12 4.10 -1.61
N ALA A 40 -4.22 5.38 -1.31
CA ALA A 40 -3.47 5.97 -0.20
C ALA A 40 -3.88 5.34 1.14
N LYS A 41 -5.17 5.15 1.36
CA LYS A 41 -5.66 4.51 2.58
C LYS A 41 -5.20 3.06 2.69
N LEU A 42 -5.23 2.34 1.58
CA LEU A 42 -4.75 0.96 1.57
C LEU A 42 -3.26 0.88 1.83
N GLN A 43 -2.50 1.81 1.25
CA GLN A 43 -1.07 1.90 1.47
C GLN A 43 -0.77 2.10 2.96
N ASP A 44 -1.49 2.99 3.62
CA ASP A 44 -1.32 3.24 5.04
C ASP A 44 -1.60 1.98 5.87
N LYS A 45 -2.65 1.23 5.52
CA LYS A 45 -2.97 -0.01 6.21
C LYS A 45 -1.88 -1.06 6.01
N ILE A 46 -1.36 -1.18 4.81
CA ILE A 46 -0.30 -2.16 4.52
C ILE A 46 0.95 -1.79 5.29
N HIS A 47 1.33 -0.52 5.29
CA HIS A 47 2.52 -0.08 6.03
C HIS A 47 2.36 -0.30 7.53
N ALA A 48 1.19 0.01 8.09
CA ALA A 48 0.94 -0.23 9.51
C ALA A 48 1.04 -1.72 9.84
N TYR A 49 0.54 -2.57 8.97
CA TYR A 49 0.59 -4.02 9.16
C TYR A 49 2.03 -4.53 9.08
N ILE A 50 2.80 -4.02 8.12
CA ILE A 50 4.22 -4.37 8.01
C ILE A 50 4.97 -3.96 9.27
N ASP A 51 4.77 -2.73 9.72
CA ASP A 51 5.42 -2.21 10.92
C ASP A 51 5.09 -3.07 12.14
N GLN A 52 3.83 -3.46 12.28
CA GLN A 52 3.41 -4.30 13.39
C GLN A 52 4.11 -5.65 13.37
N ARG A 53 4.22 -6.25 12.20
CA ARG A 53 4.88 -7.56 12.07
C ARG A 53 6.38 -7.47 12.30
N GLU A 54 7.01 -6.43 11.80
CA GLU A 54 8.45 -6.23 12.00
C GLU A 54 8.76 -5.80 13.44
N GLY A 55 7.91 -4.97 14.00
CA GLY A 55 8.10 -4.49 15.37
C GLY A 55 7.86 -5.53 16.44
N ASN A 56 7.11 -6.58 16.10
CA ASN A 56 6.81 -7.66 17.02
C ASN A 56 7.77 -8.85 16.89
N ALA A 57 8.76 -8.72 16.07
CA ALA A 57 9.73 -9.78 15.84
C ALA A 57 10.62 -10.02 17.05
#